data_e057748e85981303a441a66c1bfdb0fb
#
_entry.id   e057748e85981303a441a66c1bfdb0fb
#
_cell.length_a   1.000
_cell.length_b   1.000
_cell.length_c   1.000
_cell.angle_alpha   90.00
_cell.angle_beta   90.00
_cell.angle_gamma   90.00
#
_symmetry.space_group_name_H-M   'P 1'
#
loop_
_entity.id
_entity.type
_entity.pdbx_description
1 polymer ?
#
loop_
_entity_poly.entity_id
_entity_poly.type
_entity_poly.pdbx_seq_one_letter_code
_entity_poly.pdbx_strand_id
1 'polypeptide(L)'
;MDEDVVHFDVTTGRPADVATTLRRRVSAYTRNDRVNGFKIGITNNPLGRYSNGYARDYDQMIVVYRSASLESVSQVECDLIEHNGDITMNRIAGGGGDFGDPPYYLYLVVRYR
;
A
#
# COMPACT_ATOMS: atom_id res chain seq x y z
N MET A 1 -14.05 14.56 0.89
CA MET A 1 -13.29 14.84 2.08
C MET A 1 -12.07 13.97 2.13
N ASP A 2 -11.00 14.55 2.56
CA ASP A 2 -9.70 13.91 2.50
C ASP A 2 -9.60 12.66 3.35
N GLU A 3 -10.31 12.64 4.48
CA GLU A 3 -10.29 11.50 5.39
C GLU A 3 -10.88 10.25 4.77
N ASP A 4 -11.86 10.43 3.88
CA ASP A 4 -12.49 9.30 3.21
C ASP A 4 -11.61 8.80 2.06
N VAL A 5 -10.75 9.65 1.55
CA VAL A 5 -9.87 9.32 0.45
C VAL A 5 -8.66 8.52 0.94
N VAL A 6 -8.13 8.89 2.10
CA VAL A 6 -7.06 8.13 2.74
C VAL A 6 -7.65 7.34 3.89
N HIS A 7 -7.80 6.04 3.69
CA HIS A 7 -8.43 5.14 4.66
C HIS A 7 -7.38 4.31 5.38
N PHE A 8 -7.44 4.31 6.71
CA PHE A 8 -6.50 3.55 7.53
C PHE A 8 -7.16 2.24 8.00
N ASP A 9 -6.69 1.14 7.44
CA ASP A 9 -7.12 -0.21 7.82
C ASP A 9 -5.84 -0.99 8.17
N VAL A 10 -5.17 -0.55 9.23
CA VAL A 10 -3.78 -0.91 9.52
C VAL A 10 -3.67 -2.17 10.36
N THR A 11 -2.82 -3.08 9.89
CA THR A 11 -2.40 -4.26 10.64
C THR A 11 -0.95 -4.07 11.05
N THR A 12 -0.57 -4.59 12.21
CA THR A 12 0.82 -4.57 12.69
C THR A 12 1.25 -5.99 13.04
N GLY A 13 2.55 -6.22 13.11
CA GLY A 13 3.10 -7.52 13.45
C GLY A 13 4.26 -7.87 12.53
N ARG A 14 4.84 -9.04 12.73
CA ARG A 14 5.95 -9.49 11.90
C ARG A 14 5.44 -9.89 10.52
N PRO A 15 6.25 -9.65 9.46
CA PRO A 15 5.81 -9.97 8.09
C PRO A 15 5.27 -11.38 7.94
N ALA A 16 5.94 -12.37 8.48
CA ALA A 16 5.50 -13.76 8.34
C ALA A 16 4.13 -14.02 9.00
N ASP A 17 3.81 -13.27 10.04
CA ASP A 17 2.57 -13.47 10.79
C ASP A 17 1.38 -12.78 10.14
N VAL A 18 1.62 -11.75 9.33
CA VAL A 18 0.55 -10.94 8.76
C VAL A 18 0.37 -11.11 7.26
N ALA A 19 1.26 -11.85 6.61
CA ALA A 19 1.27 -11.96 5.15
C ALA A 19 -0.07 -12.41 4.59
N THR A 20 -0.66 -13.48 5.11
CA THR A 20 -1.92 -14.00 4.62
C THR A 20 -3.06 -13.00 4.82
N THR A 21 -3.11 -12.37 5.99
CA THR A 21 -4.12 -11.36 6.29
C THR A 21 -4.03 -10.20 5.30
N LEU A 22 -2.81 -9.73 5.04
CA LEU A 22 -2.62 -8.60 4.14
C LEU A 22 -2.93 -8.96 2.68
N ARG A 23 -2.59 -10.17 2.25
CA ARG A 23 -2.95 -10.63 0.91
C ARG A 23 -4.47 -10.61 0.71
N ARG A 24 -5.21 -11.09 1.70
CA ARG A 24 -6.67 -11.08 1.66
C ARG A 24 -7.21 -9.67 1.64
N ARG A 25 -6.63 -8.79 2.43
CA ARG A 25 -7.08 -7.40 2.52
C ARG A 25 -6.86 -6.66 1.20
N VAL A 26 -5.68 -6.81 0.61
CA VAL A 26 -5.39 -6.21 -0.68
C VAL A 26 -6.36 -6.75 -1.74
N SER A 27 -6.61 -8.04 -1.74
CA SER A 27 -7.57 -8.64 -2.67
C SER A 27 -8.96 -8.06 -2.49
N ALA A 28 -9.40 -7.87 -1.24
CA ALA A 28 -10.71 -7.30 -0.97
C ALA A 28 -10.87 -5.90 -1.54
N TYR A 29 -9.80 -5.10 -1.52
CA TYR A 29 -9.85 -3.74 -2.04
C TYR A 29 -9.64 -3.66 -3.55
N THR A 30 -9.03 -4.65 -4.18
CA THR A 30 -8.58 -4.53 -5.56
C THR A 30 -9.25 -5.48 -6.55
N ARG A 31 -9.71 -6.63 -6.10
CA ARG A 31 -10.31 -7.62 -7.00
C ARG A 31 -11.81 -7.47 -7.10
N ASN A 32 -12.22 -6.40 -7.75
CA ASN A 32 -13.64 -6.16 -8.02
C ASN A 32 -13.75 -5.35 -9.30
N ASP A 33 -14.95 -5.32 -9.87
CA ASP A 33 -15.19 -4.70 -11.18
C ASP A 33 -14.98 -3.20 -11.20
N ARG A 34 -15.00 -2.57 -10.04
CA ARG A 34 -14.86 -1.12 -9.94
C ARG A 34 -13.42 -0.67 -10.04
N VAL A 35 -12.47 -1.54 -9.71
CA VAL A 35 -11.05 -1.18 -9.70
C VAL A 35 -10.47 -1.32 -11.09
N ASN A 36 -9.92 -0.23 -11.59
CA ASN A 36 -9.28 -0.17 -12.90
C ASN A 36 -7.76 -0.36 -12.81
N GLY A 37 -7.20 -0.25 -11.62
CA GLY A 37 -5.77 -0.44 -11.39
C GLY A 37 -5.40 -0.04 -9.99
N PHE A 38 -4.26 -0.51 -9.51
CA PHE A 38 -3.76 -0.14 -8.21
C PHE A 38 -2.24 -0.22 -8.16
N LYS A 39 -1.68 0.42 -7.14
CA LYS A 39 -0.24 0.44 -6.91
C LYS A 39 0.03 0.30 -5.41
N ILE A 40 1.13 -0.36 -5.06
CA ILE A 40 1.53 -0.58 -3.68
C ILE A 40 2.82 0.20 -3.41
N GLY A 41 2.92 0.83 -2.24
CA GLY A 41 4.10 1.61 -1.90
C GLY A 41 4.31 1.78 -0.40
N ILE A 42 5.38 2.45 -0.06
CA ILE A 42 5.79 2.72 1.32
C ILE A 42 5.95 4.22 1.50
N THR A 43 5.54 4.73 2.66
CA THR A 43 5.77 6.11 3.03
C THR A 43 5.80 6.25 4.56
N ASN A 44 6.43 7.31 5.05
CA ASN A 44 6.32 7.66 6.46
C ASN A 44 5.24 8.74 6.69
N ASN A 45 4.59 9.20 5.63
CA ASN A 45 3.55 10.22 5.71
C ASN A 45 2.46 9.96 4.67
N PRO A 46 1.46 9.09 4.98
CA PRO A 46 0.44 8.73 4.00
C PRO A 46 -0.36 9.90 3.44
N LEU A 47 -0.78 10.82 4.28
CA LEU A 47 -1.58 11.96 3.83
C LEU A 47 -0.81 12.84 2.85
N GLY A 48 0.43 13.15 3.19
CA GLY A 48 1.29 13.96 2.32
C GLY A 48 1.62 13.23 1.02
N ARG A 49 1.88 11.93 1.11
CA ARG A 49 2.20 11.13 -0.07
C ARG A 49 1.04 11.10 -1.05
N TYR A 50 -0.17 10.90 -0.55
CA TYR A 50 -1.34 10.89 -1.42
C TYR A 50 -1.55 12.26 -2.07
N SER A 51 -1.55 13.32 -1.27
CA SER A 51 -1.80 14.68 -1.74
C SER A 51 -0.78 15.14 -2.78
N ASN A 52 0.48 14.78 -2.59
CA ASN A 52 1.56 15.28 -3.44
C ASN A 52 1.89 14.37 -4.62
N GLY A 53 1.48 13.11 -4.58
CA GLY A 53 1.89 12.16 -5.59
C GLY A 53 0.78 11.40 -6.30
N TYR A 54 -0.37 11.22 -5.68
CA TYR A 54 -1.38 10.30 -6.19
C TYR A 54 -2.76 10.91 -6.39
N ALA A 55 -3.04 12.05 -5.79
CA ALA A 55 -4.40 12.60 -5.79
C ALA A 55 -4.99 12.81 -7.19
N ARG A 56 -4.15 13.03 -8.18
CA ARG A 56 -4.60 13.27 -9.56
C ARG A 56 -4.95 11.99 -10.29
N ASP A 57 -4.24 10.91 -9.99
CA ASP A 57 -4.30 9.69 -10.79
C ASP A 57 -5.04 8.55 -10.12
N TYR A 58 -5.25 8.66 -8.82
CA TYR A 58 -5.87 7.60 -8.03
C TYR A 58 -6.97 8.16 -7.17
N ASP A 59 -8.00 7.36 -6.96
CA ASP A 59 -9.22 7.81 -6.28
C ASP A 59 -9.16 7.61 -4.78
N GLN A 60 -8.33 6.69 -4.31
CA GLN A 60 -8.28 6.37 -2.89
C GLN A 60 -6.93 5.76 -2.50
N MET A 61 -6.50 6.02 -1.27
CA MET A 61 -5.36 5.34 -0.67
C MET A 61 -5.85 4.54 0.54
N ILE A 62 -5.41 3.30 0.66
CA ILE A 62 -5.69 2.47 1.83
C ILE A 62 -4.36 2.11 2.47
N VAL A 63 -4.19 2.47 3.74
CA VAL A 63 -2.98 2.15 4.51
C VAL A 63 -3.25 0.84 5.23
N VAL A 64 -2.47 -0.20 4.92
CA VAL A 64 -2.78 -1.56 5.38
C VAL A 64 -1.80 -2.13 6.39
N TYR A 65 -0.62 -1.56 6.52
CA TYR A 65 0.40 -2.08 7.42
C TYR A 65 1.28 -0.95 7.93
N ARG A 66 1.78 -1.13 9.14
CA ARG A 66 2.69 -0.15 9.76
C ARG A 66 3.75 -0.87 10.57
N SER A 67 4.99 -0.37 10.50
CA SER A 67 6.08 -0.88 11.32
C SER A 67 7.13 0.22 11.51
N ALA A 68 7.84 0.15 12.64
CA ALA A 68 9.02 0.99 12.86
C ALA A 68 10.21 0.50 12.05
N SER A 69 10.13 -0.71 11.51
CA SER A 69 11.21 -1.33 10.75
C SER A 69 10.95 -1.20 9.26
N LEU A 70 11.80 -0.46 8.56
CA LEU A 70 11.70 -0.33 7.11
C LEU A 70 11.90 -1.70 6.45
N GLU A 71 12.76 -2.53 6.98
CA GLU A 71 12.98 -3.88 6.46
C GLU A 71 11.68 -4.69 6.48
N SER A 72 10.95 -4.63 7.58
CA SER A 72 9.67 -5.35 7.68
C SER A 72 8.65 -4.86 6.67
N VAL A 73 8.52 -3.54 6.53
CA VAL A 73 7.57 -2.96 5.58
C VAL A 73 7.97 -3.31 4.15
N SER A 74 9.26 -3.26 3.84
CA SER A 74 9.77 -3.62 2.51
C SER A 74 9.52 -5.09 2.19
N GLN A 75 9.66 -5.95 3.18
CA GLN A 75 9.41 -7.38 3.02
C GLN A 75 7.95 -7.66 2.68
N VAL A 76 7.04 -6.99 3.38
CA VAL A 76 5.61 -7.11 3.11
C VAL A 76 5.27 -6.55 1.73
N GLU A 77 5.88 -5.42 1.38
CA GLU A 77 5.67 -4.83 0.05
C GLU A 77 6.06 -5.80 -1.06
N CYS A 78 7.25 -6.37 -0.97
CA CYS A 78 7.71 -7.36 -1.94
C CYS A 78 6.75 -8.53 -2.06
N ASP A 79 6.30 -9.06 -0.93
CA ASP A 79 5.37 -10.19 -0.93
C ASP A 79 4.07 -9.85 -1.64
N LEU A 80 3.52 -8.67 -1.35
CA LEU A 80 2.26 -8.26 -1.95
C LEU A 80 2.38 -7.96 -3.44
N ILE A 81 3.47 -7.34 -3.85
CA ILE A 81 3.71 -7.07 -5.27
C ILE A 81 3.87 -8.38 -6.05
N GLU A 82 4.63 -9.32 -5.51
CA GLU A 82 4.81 -10.62 -6.16
C GLU A 82 3.50 -11.40 -6.26
N HIS A 83 2.72 -11.36 -5.20
CA HIS A 83 1.43 -12.06 -5.16
C HIS A 83 0.43 -11.49 -6.18
N ASN A 84 0.54 -10.19 -6.47
CA ASN A 84 -0.39 -9.51 -7.37
C ASN A 84 0.29 -9.07 -8.67
N GLY A 85 1.41 -9.69 -9.03
CA GLY A 85 2.31 -9.23 -10.07
C GLY A 85 1.69 -8.82 -11.38
N ASP A 86 0.66 -9.55 -11.84
CA ASP A 86 0.06 -9.28 -13.14
C ASP A 86 -0.99 -8.18 -13.11
N ILE A 87 -1.45 -7.79 -11.94
CA ILE A 87 -2.55 -6.83 -11.82
C ILE A 87 -2.18 -5.53 -11.13
N THR A 88 -1.04 -5.50 -10.43
CA THR A 88 -0.55 -4.26 -9.84
C THR A 88 0.18 -3.42 -10.90
N MET A 89 0.12 -2.11 -10.73
CA MET A 89 0.78 -1.18 -11.63
C MET A 89 2.25 -0.94 -11.24
N ASN A 90 2.74 -1.58 -10.22
CA ASN A 90 4.15 -1.51 -9.86
C ASN A 90 4.99 -2.25 -10.89
N ARG A 91 6.12 -1.67 -11.26
CA ARG A 91 7.01 -2.27 -12.25
C ARG A 91 8.06 -3.17 -11.64
N ILE A 92 8.47 -2.83 -10.43
CA ILE A 92 9.59 -3.50 -9.75
C ILE A 92 9.11 -3.85 -8.35
N ALA A 93 9.30 -5.11 -7.96
CA ALA A 93 8.99 -5.53 -6.61
C ALA A 93 9.99 -4.92 -5.64
N GLY A 94 9.50 -4.43 -4.54
CA GLY A 94 10.30 -3.74 -3.56
C GLY A 94 10.67 -2.36 -4.05
N GLY A 95 11.21 -1.57 -3.20
CA GLY A 95 11.59 -0.22 -3.55
C GLY A 95 12.83 0.19 -2.81
N GLY A 96 13.55 1.13 -3.37
CA GLY A 96 14.67 1.75 -2.71
C GLY A 96 14.34 3.19 -2.41
N GLY A 97 15.20 3.85 -1.71
CA GLY A 97 15.11 5.26 -1.49
C GLY A 97 15.00 5.63 -0.03
N ASP A 98 14.93 6.91 0.17
CA ASP A 98 14.89 7.48 1.51
C ASP A 98 13.45 7.75 1.90
N PHE A 99 12.98 7.04 2.90
CA PHE A 99 11.61 7.18 3.38
C PHE A 99 11.50 8.05 4.64
N GLY A 100 12.60 8.62 5.09
CA GLY A 100 12.60 9.47 6.28
C GLY A 100 12.56 8.65 7.57
N ASP A 101 11.97 9.23 8.60
CA ASP A 101 11.93 8.64 9.94
C ASP A 101 10.75 7.70 10.14
N PRO A 102 10.89 6.67 11.01
CA PRO A 102 9.78 5.78 11.33
C PRO A 102 8.68 6.54 12.10
N PRO A 103 7.45 6.01 12.14
CA PRO A 103 7.08 4.71 11.57
C PRO A 103 6.88 4.76 10.07
N TYR A 104 6.90 3.59 9.45
CA TYR A 104 6.68 3.45 8.02
C TYR A 104 5.34 2.77 7.77
N TYR A 105 4.69 3.19 6.70
CA TYR A 105 3.37 2.69 6.34
C TYR A 105 3.41 2.05 4.95
N LEU A 106 2.75 0.92 4.84
CA LEU A 106 2.51 0.29 3.54
C LEU A 106 1.10 0.64 3.11
N TYR A 107 0.97 1.10 1.89
CA TYR A 107 -0.32 1.55 1.36
C TYR A 107 -0.58 0.96 -0.02
N LEU A 108 -1.85 1.00 -0.41
CA LEU A 108 -2.20 0.84 -1.81
C LEU A 108 -3.01 2.06 -2.23
N VAL A 109 -2.84 2.46 -3.47
CA VAL A 109 -3.68 3.48 -4.09
C VAL A 109 -4.45 2.80 -5.19
N VAL A 110 -5.75 3.07 -5.27
CA VAL A 110 -6.64 2.43 -6.23
C VAL A 110 -7.28 3.45 -7.13
N ARG A 111 -7.49 3.06 -8.37
CA ARG A 111 -8.17 3.85 -9.36
C ARG A 111 -9.44 3.12 -9.76
N TYR A 112 -10.58 3.79 -9.66
CA TYR A 112 -11.87 3.21 -10.00
C TYR A 112 -12.24 3.52 -11.45
N ARG A 113 -13.10 2.69 -11.98
CA ARG A 113 -13.62 2.89 -13.34
C ARG A 113 -14.62 4.03 -13.40
#